data_14a25a6faddafe050ff4302e83dbad7d
#
_entry.id   14a25a6faddafe050ff4302e83dbad7d
#
_cell.length_a   1.000
_cell.length_b   1.000
_cell.length_c   1.000
_cell.angle_alpha   90.00
_cell.angle_beta   90.00
_cell.angle_gamma   90.00
#
_symmetry.space_group_name_H-M   'P 1'
#
loop_
_entity.id
_entity.type
_entity.pdbx_description
1 polymer ?
#
loop_
_entity_poly.entity_id
_entity_poly.type
_entity_poly.pdbx_seq_one_letter_code
_entity_poly.pdbx_strand_id
1 'polypeptide(L)'
;MRVVWPLPPSKEANRIDAGFLDPAYPAFRRKTGLPPDEHPGIDVNLTGTSGDGDLRYPVVAVAPGKVVHAKRHRVWGNIVLVESPDWVAFALGYPYLAFQYAHLHDVLVKEGDYVYPGEPIGTVGKGDPARPFLAHLHFEVRAAKLPADHWPRTREAITGRYLDPVAFLEKHGDYRRRYAFPAARLVPDTGAKLWVVNMDDPAKVWLRGPGV
;
A
#
# COMPACT_ATOMS: atom_id res chain seq x y z
N MET A 1 3.24 19.22 4.98
CA MET A 1 3.06 17.79 5.38
C MET A 1 3.57 16.93 4.26
N ARG A 2 4.10 15.74 4.53
CA ARG A 2 4.75 14.88 3.55
C ARG A 2 3.87 13.68 3.23
N VAL A 3 3.68 13.39 1.93
CA VAL A 3 3.09 12.16 1.40
C VAL A 3 4.15 11.48 0.54
N VAL A 4 4.25 10.16 0.58
CA VAL A 4 5.25 9.37 -0.16
C VAL A 4 4.59 8.28 -0.97
N TRP A 5 5.29 7.70 -1.95
CA TRP A 5 4.82 6.54 -2.70
C TRP A 5 4.89 5.26 -1.84
N PRO A 6 3.97 4.30 -2.05
CA PRO A 6 3.89 3.12 -1.18
C PRO A 6 5.04 2.12 -1.35
N LEU A 7 5.68 2.08 -2.53
CA LEU A 7 6.91 1.30 -2.74
C LEU A 7 8.11 2.24 -2.77
N PRO A 8 9.01 2.16 -1.78
CA PRO A 8 10.19 3.02 -1.73
C PRO A 8 11.18 2.66 -2.85
N PRO A 9 12.17 3.51 -3.17
CA PRO A 9 12.46 4.77 -2.49
C PRO A 9 11.77 5.99 -3.11
N SER A 10 11.18 5.89 -4.28
CA SER A 10 10.68 7.05 -5.02
C SER A 10 9.47 6.71 -5.91
N LYS A 11 8.92 7.72 -6.58
CA LYS A 11 7.86 7.53 -7.58
C LYS A 11 8.27 6.54 -8.68
N GLU A 12 9.48 6.67 -9.18
CA GLU A 12 10.01 5.89 -10.30
C GLU A 12 10.14 4.40 -9.98
N ALA A 13 10.19 4.05 -8.69
CA ALA A 13 10.14 2.66 -8.25
C ALA A 13 8.77 2.02 -8.42
N ASN A 14 7.70 2.83 -8.60
CA ASN A 14 6.32 2.35 -8.66
C ASN A 14 5.83 2.30 -10.10
N ARG A 15 5.59 1.10 -10.62
CA ARG A 15 4.92 0.84 -11.89
C ARG A 15 3.45 0.52 -11.62
N ILE A 16 2.56 1.19 -12.33
CA ILE A 16 1.11 0.95 -12.20
C ILE A 16 0.69 -0.03 -13.29
N ASP A 17 0.26 -1.22 -12.91
CA ASP A 17 -0.18 -2.27 -13.83
C ASP A 17 -1.71 -2.25 -14.05
N ALA A 18 -2.48 -1.78 -13.05
CA ALA A 18 -3.90 -1.46 -13.20
C ALA A 18 -4.20 -0.12 -12.50
N GLY A 19 -4.82 0.78 -13.23
CA GLY A 19 -5.13 2.13 -12.75
C GLY A 19 -6.46 2.23 -12.01
N PHE A 20 -6.68 3.38 -11.37
CA PHE A 20 -7.96 3.75 -10.78
C PHE A 20 -9.02 3.93 -11.88
N LEU A 21 -10.17 3.23 -11.73
CA LEU A 21 -11.24 3.21 -12.72
C LEU A 21 -10.74 2.88 -14.15
N ASP A 22 -9.72 2.03 -14.25
CA ASP A 22 -9.15 1.61 -15.53
C ASP A 22 -10.23 0.98 -16.41
N PRO A 23 -10.49 1.53 -17.61
CA PRO A 23 -11.56 1.03 -18.48
C PRO A 23 -11.31 -0.39 -18.98
N ALA A 24 -10.08 -0.87 -18.96
CA ALA A 24 -9.74 -2.24 -19.34
C ALA A 24 -9.96 -3.26 -18.20
N TYR A 25 -10.01 -2.80 -16.94
CA TYR A 25 -10.06 -3.66 -15.77
C TYR A 25 -11.30 -4.58 -15.71
N PRO A 26 -12.55 -4.12 -15.98
CA PRO A 26 -13.72 -5.01 -16.02
C PRO A 26 -13.61 -6.10 -17.08
N ALA A 27 -13.01 -5.80 -18.24
CA ALA A 27 -12.79 -6.80 -19.29
C ALA A 27 -11.72 -7.83 -18.91
N PHE A 28 -10.65 -7.39 -18.27
CA PHE A 28 -9.62 -8.25 -17.70
C PHE A 28 -10.22 -9.20 -16.65
N ARG A 29 -11.02 -8.70 -15.71
CA ARG A 29 -11.70 -9.53 -14.69
C ARG A 29 -12.57 -10.62 -15.30
N ARG A 30 -13.37 -10.31 -16.33
CA ARG A 30 -14.16 -11.33 -17.05
C ARG A 30 -13.31 -12.45 -17.64
N LYS A 31 -12.15 -12.10 -18.23
CA LYS A 31 -11.23 -13.10 -18.79
C LYS A 31 -10.65 -14.03 -17.72
N THR A 32 -10.54 -13.57 -16.48
CA THR A 32 -10.06 -14.38 -15.34
C THR A 32 -11.21 -15.06 -14.58
N GLY A 33 -12.46 -15.02 -15.10
CA GLY A 33 -13.62 -15.66 -14.46
C GLY A 33 -14.15 -14.91 -13.24
N LEU A 34 -13.80 -13.63 -13.07
CA LEU A 34 -14.26 -12.77 -11.98
C LEU A 34 -15.40 -11.84 -12.46
N PRO A 35 -16.25 -11.34 -11.54
CA PRO A 35 -17.22 -10.29 -11.86
C PRO A 35 -16.53 -9.06 -12.46
N PRO A 36 -17.14 -8.36 -13.43
CA PRO A 36 -16.53 -7.22 -14.11
C PRO A 36 -16.66 -5.94 -13.29
N ASP A 37 -16.19 -6.00 -12.03
CA ASP A 37 -16.22 -4.86 -11.14
C ASP A 37 -15.19 -3.80 -11.56
N GLU A 38 -15.45 -2.56 -11.21
CA GLU A 38 -14.53 -1.43 -11.39
C GLU A 38 -13.36 -1.48 -10.38
N HIS A 39 -12.25 -0.79 -10.67
CA HIS A 39 -11.05 -0.78 -9.82
C HIS A 39 -11.01 0.46 -8.93
N PRO A 40 -11.15 0.33 -7.60
CA PRO A 40 -11.22 1.47 -6.68
C PRO A 40 -9.85 2.01 -6.24
N GLY A 41 -8.78 1.42 -6.73
CA GLY A 41 -7.40 1.73 -6.37
C GLY A 41 -6.45 1.61 -7.54
N ILE A 42 -5.21 1.30 -7.23
CA ILE A 42 -4.17 0.96 -8.21
C ILE A 42 -3.47 -0.33 -7.80
N ASP A 43 -3.08 -1.13 -8.81
CA ASP A 43 -2.18 -2.26 -8.60
C ASP A 43 -0.76 -1.82 -8.94
N VAL A 44 0.11 -1.89 -7.93
CA VAL A 44 1.47 -1.33 -7.98
C VAL A 44 2.49 -2.46 -7.91
N ASN A 45 3.42 -2.43 -8.85
CA ASN A 45 4.58 -3.30 -8.90
C ASN A 45 5.87 -2.49 -8.85
N LEU A 46 6.97 -3.15 -8.52
CA LEU A 46 8.28 -2.53 -8.58
C LEU A 46 8.71 -2.39 -10.05
N THR A 47 9.15 -1.19 -10.43
CA THR A 47 9.70 -0.93 -11.76
C THR A 47 10.90 -1.86 -12.05
N GLY A 48 10.91 -2.48 -13.22
CA GLY A 48 11.97 -3.40 -13.62
C GLY A 48 11.78 -4.85 -13.17
N THR A 49 10.70 -5.16 -12.41
CA THR A 49 10.34 -6.54 -12.07
C THR A 49 9.23 -7.09 -12.98
N SER A 50 9.08 -8.41 -12.99
CA SER A 50 7.98 -9.12 -13.63
C SER A 50 7.56 -10.34 -12.82
N GLY A 51 6.34 -10.83 -13.03
CA GLY A 51 5.81 -11.97 -12.29
C GLY A 51 5.80 -11.72 -10.78
N ASP A 52 6.50 -12.54 -10.03
CA ASP A 52 6.64 -12.43 -8.57
C ASP A 52 7.96 -11.74 -8.13
N GLY A 53 8.61 -10.98 -9.02
CA GLY A 53 9.93 -10.40 -8.74
C GLY A 53 9.97 -9.35 -7.63
N ASP A 54 8.82 -8.82 -7.26
CA ASP A 54 8.65 -7.87 -6.14
C ASP A 54 8.03 -8.50 -4.88
N LEU A 55 7.82 -9.82 -4.88
CA LEU A 55 7.33 -10.53 -3.69
C LEU A 55 8.21 -10.23 -2.48
N ARG A 56 7.58 -9.84 -1.37
CA ARG A 56 8.22 -9.41 -0.13
C ARG A 56 8.99 -8.09 -0.20
N TYR A 57 8.82 -7.32 -1.29
CA TYR A 57 9.37 -5.96 -1.31
C TYR A 57 8.69 -5.09 -0.24
N PRO A 58 9.43 -4.19 0.44
CA PRO A 58 8.85 -3.35 1.48
C PRO A 58 7.70 -2.47 0.98
N VAL A 59 6.64 -2.38 1.78
CA VAL A 59 5.53 -1.45 1.63
C VAL A 59 5.56 -0.48 2.79
N VAL A 60 5.45 0.82 2.49
CA VAL A 60 5.54 1.88 3.50
C VAL A 60 4.24 2.68 3.61
N ALA A 61 3.99 3.24 4.79
CA ALA A 61 2.89 4.17 4.99
C ALA A 61 3.07 5.42 4.13
N VAL A 62 2.04 5.83 3.37
CA VAL A 62 2.13 7.00 2.46
C VAL A 62 1.94 8.32 3.19
N ALA A 63 1.22 8.33 4.30
CA ALA A 63 0.89 9.51 5.10
C ALA A 63 0.84 9.16 6.59
N PRO A 64 0.87 10.17 7.50
CA PRO A 64 0.72 9.90 8.93
C PRO A 64 -0.69 9.38 9.22
N GLY A 65 -0.79 8.37 10.11
CA GLY A 65 -2.11 7.88 10.51
C GLY A 65 -2.07 6.76 11.53
N LYS A 66 -3.26 6.42 12.01
CA LYS A 66 -3.47 5.30 12.92
C LYS A 66 -3.86 4.06 12.14
N VAL A 67 -3.25 2.94 12.43
CA VAL A 67 -3.64 1.64 11.91
C VAL A 67 -4.98 1.24 12.53
N VAL A 68 -6.03 1.22 11.73
CA VAL A 68 -7.39 0.87 12.16
C VAL A 68 -7.79 -0.55 11.77
N HIS A 69 -7.00 -1.18 10.88
CA HIS A 69 -7.14 -2.59 10.51
C HIS A 69 -5.78 -3.15 10.11
N ALA A 70 -5.44 -4.33 10.64
CA ALA A 70 -4.21 -5.06 10.33
C ALA A 70 -4.48 -6.57 10.46
N LYS A 71 -5.30 -7.12 9.54
CA LYS A 71 -5.77 -8.52 9.61
C LYS A 71 -5.81 -9.15 8.23
N ARG A 72 -5.82 -10.47 8.24
CA ARG A 72 -6.01 -11.28 7.06
C ARG A 72 -7.48 -11.33 6.64
N HIS A 73 -7.70 -11.11 5.36
CA HIS A 73 -8.97 -11.35 4.67
C HIS A 73 -8.84 -12.55 3.72
N ARG A 74 -9.94 -13.30 3.54
CA ARG A 74 -9.93 -14.54 2.76
C ARG A 74 -9.51 -14.34 1.30
N VAL A 75 -9.98 -13.28 0.64
CA VAL A 75 -9.69 -13.00 -0.79
C VAL A 75 -8.50 -12.05 -0.94
N TRP A 76 -8.45 -11.03 -0.09
CA TRP A 76 -7.49 -9.94 -0.22
C TRP A 76 -6.09 -10.26 0.36
N GLY A 77 -5.94 -11.39 1.05
CA GLY A 77 -4.75 -11.63 1.84
C GLY A 77 -4.68 -10.72 3.06
N ASN A 78 -3.50 -10.31 3.45
CA ASN A 78 -3.37 -9.36 4.55
C ASN A 78 -3.70 -7.95 4.09
N ILE A 79 -4.46 -7.23 4.92
CA ILE A 79 -4.86 -5.83 4.69
C ILE A 79 -4.34 -5.00 5.87
N VAL A 80 -3.72 -3.87 5.54
CA VAL A 80 -3.49 -2.77 6.48
C VAL A 80 -4.32 -1.57 6.01
N LEU A 81 -5.12 -1.00 6.92
CA LEU A 81 -5.85 0.25 6.70
C LEU A 81 -5.34 1.29 7.70
N VAL A 82 -4.82 2.39 7.17
CA VAL A 82 -4.30 3.52 7.95
C VAL A 82 -5.26 4.69 7.78
N GLU A 83 -5.86 5.15 8.88
CA GLU A 83 -6.74 6.32 8.92
C GLU A 83 -5.93 7.54 9.34
N SER A 84 -5.90 8.58 8.51
CA SER A 84 -5.24 9.83 8.85
C SER A 84 -6.05 10.61 9.89
N PRO A 85 -5.39 11.30 10.85
CA PRO A 85 -6.08 12.22 11.74
C PRO A 85 -6.77 13.33 10.94
N ASP A 86 -7.86 13.88 11.50
CA ASP A 86 -8.65 14.94 10.85
C ASP A 86 -7.78 16.13 10.42
N TRP A 87 -6.81 16.54 11.26
CA TRP A 87 -5.93 17.65 10.92
C TRP A 87 -5.02 17.35 9.72
N VAL A 88 -4.62 16.07 9.50
CA VAL A 88 -3.87 15.64 8.31
C VAL A 88 -4.75 15.68 7.08
N ALA A 89 -5.94 15.09 7.16
CA ALA A 89 -6.90 15.08 6.06
C ALA A 89 -7.28 16.51 5.66
N PHE A 90 -7.58 17.35 6.65
CA PHE A 90 -7.94 18.76 6.42
C PHE A 90 -6.79 19.57 5.78
N ALA A 91 -5.56 19.38 6.26
CA ALA A 91 -4.38 20.04 5.68
C ALA A 91 -4.10 19.61 4.23
N LEU A 92 -4.56 18.42 3.82
CA LEU A 92 -4.50 17.95 2.43
C LEU A 92 -5.75 18.36 1.61
N GLY A 93 -6.75 18.98 2.24
CA GLY A 93 -7.96 19.49 1.58
C GLY A 93 -9.11 18.49 1.52
N TYR A 94 -9.15 17.51 2.45
CA TYR A 94 -10.19 16.49 2.51
C TYR A 94 -10.84 16.41 3.90
N PRO A 95 -12.14 16.11 3.98
CA PRO A 95 -12.81 15.94 5.28
C PRO A 95 -12.42 14.63 5.97
N TYR A 96 -11.98 13.64 5.21
CA TYR A 96 -11.54 12.33 5.67
C TYR A 96 -10.53 11.73 4.70
N LEU A 97 -9.53 11.03 5.21
CA LEU A 97 -8.58 10.25 4.43
C LEU A 97 -8.22 8.94 5.14
N ALA A 98 -8.23 7.87 4.38
CA ALA A 98 -7.62 6.61 4.78
C ALA A 98 -6.90 5.96 3.60
N PHE A 99 -5.90 5.14 3.91
CA PHE A 99 -5.04 4.47 2.95
C PHE A 99 -5.09 2.98 3.19
N GLN A 100 -5.51 2.22 2.17
CA GLN A 100 -5.53 0.77 2.22
C GLN A 100 -4.38 0.17 1.45
N TYR A 101 -3.75 -0.80 2.07
CA TYR A 101 -2.69 -1.63 1.51
C TYR A 101 -3.15 -3.08 1.59
N ALA A 102 -3.38 -3.73 0.45
CA ALA A 102 -3.86 -5.11 0.40
C ALA A 102 -2.91 -6.02 -0.36
N HIS A 103 -3.21 -7.32 -0.32
CA HIS A 103 -2.39 -8.41 -0.83
C HIS A 103 -1.04 -8.57 -0.13
N LEU A 104 -0.86 -7.97 1.06
CA LEU A 104 0.40 -8.03 1.79
C LEU A 104 0.77 -9.47 2.14
N HIS A 105 2.08 -9.78 2.04
CA HIS A 105 2.66 -11.03 2.53
C HIS A 105 2.84 -10.98 4.05
N ASP A 106 3.65 -10.05 4.52
CA ASP A 106 3.89 -9.81 5.94
C ASP A 106 3.20 -8.50 6.36
N VAL A 107 2.69 -8.47 7.60
CA VAL A 107 2.16 -7.29 8.26
C VAL A 107 3.09 -6.94 9.41
N LEU A 108 3.62 -5.73 9.40
CA LEU A 108 4.66 -5.26 10.32
C LEU A 108 4.14 -4.32 11.41
N VAL A 109 2.84 -4.06 11.39
CA VAL A 109 2.12 -3.17 12.32
C VAL A 109 0.88 -3.86 12.85
N LYS A 110 0.31 -3.33 13.92
CA LYS A 110 -0.94 -3.82 14.53
C LYS A 110 -1.97 -2.71 14.66
N GLU A 111 -3.22 -3.09 14.81
CA GLU A 111 -4.29 -2.14 15.11
C GLU A 111 -3.95 -1.31 16.36
N GLY A 112 -4.14 0.00 16.25
CA GLY A 112 -3.79 0.96 17.28
C GLY A 112 -2.43 1.62 17.12
N ASP A 113 -1.50 1.05 16.36
CA ASP A 113 -0.22 1.69 16.07
C ASP A 113 -0.42 3.00 15.30
N TYR A 114 0.48 3.96 15.52
CA TYR A 114 0.55 5.18 14.73
C TYR A 114 1.78 5.11 13.83
N VAL A 115 1.58 5.37 12.53
CA VAL A 115 2.63 5.28 11.52
C VAL A 115 2.88 6.62 10.84
N TYR A 116 4.10 6.80 10.36
CA TYR A 116 4.55 8.00 9.67
C TYR A 116 4.92 7.70 8.20
N PRO A 117 4.90 8.74 7.32
CA PRO A 117 5.25 8.55 5.91
C PRO A 117 6.61 7.87 5.75
N GLY A 118 6.63 6.78 4.98
CA GLY A 118 7.83 5.98 4.73
C GLY A 118 8.14 4.92 5.79
N GLU A 119 7.38 4.85 6.87
CA GLU A 119 7.52 3.78 7.86
C GLU A 119 7.07 2.44 7.27
N PRO A 120 7.86 1.36 7.35
CA PRO A 120 7.46 0.04 6.86
C PRO A 120 6.22 -0.48 7.61
N ILE A 121 5.21 -0.91 6.83
CA ILE A 121 3.95 -1.44 7.37
C ILE A 121 3.69 -2.88 6.94
N GLY A 122 4.39 -3.37 5.94
CA GLY A 122 4.25 -4.72 5.42
C GLY A 122 5.17 -4.96 4.24
N THR A 123 4.92 -6.06 3.55
CA THR A 123 5.65 -6.44 2.33
C THR A 123 4.67 -6.85 1.24
N VAL A 124 5.05 -6.67 -0.04
CA VAL A 124 4.27 -7.09 -1.20
C VAL A 124 3.98 -8.58 -1.15
N GLY A 125 2.75 -8.95 -1.42
CA GLY A 125 2.30 -10.34 -1.39
C GLY A 125 1.44 -10.71 -2.61
N LYS A 126 0.64 -11.77 -2.45
CA LYS A 126 -0.10 -12.45 -3.53
C LYS A 126 -1.59 -12.65 -3.21
N GLY A 127 -2.11 -11.98 -2.20
CA GLY A 127 -3.50 -12.13 -1.79
C GLY A 127 -3.82 -13.48 -1.15
N ASP A 128 -4.87 -14.15 -1.64
CA ASP A 128 -5.31 -15.45 -1.11
C ASP A 128 -4.34 -16.58 -1.49
N PRO A 129 -3.74 -17.31 -0.53
CA PRO A 129 -2.89 -18.45 -0.84
C PRO A 129 -3.56 -19.59 -1.62
N ALA A 130 -4.90 -19.72 -1.51
CA ALA A 130 -5.64 -20.75 -2.25
C ALA A 130 -5.84 -20.39 -3.73
N ARG A 131 -5.81 -19.10 -4.05
CA ARG A 131 -5.89 -18.56 -5.41
C ARG A 131 -4.99 -17.34 -5.53
N PRO A 132 -3.66 -17.53 -5.49
CA PRO A 132 -2.73 -16.42 -5.45
C PRO A 132 -2.79 -15.61 -6.75
N PHE A 133 -2.74 -14.31 -6.62
CA PHE A 133 -2.42 -13.39 -7.71
C PHE A 133 -0.93 -13.46 -8.03
N LEU A 134 -0.48 -12.84 -9.11
CA LEU A 134 0.92 -12.45 -9.21
C LEU A 134 1.21 -11.42 -8.11
N ALA A 135 2.47 -11.38 -7.64
CA ALA A 135 2.85 -10.44 -6.59
C ALA A 135 2.59 -8.99 -7.03
N HIS A 136 1.87 -8.24 -6.23
CA HIS A 136 1.62 -6.81 -6.39
C HIS A 136 1.05 -6.22 -5.10
N LEU A 137 1.12 -4.91 -4.98
CA LEU A 137 0.41 -4.16 -3.95
C LEU A 137 -0.88 -3.59 -4.56
N HIS A 138 -2.05 -3.94 -4.00
CA HIS A 138 -3.27 -3.18 -4.24
C HIS A 138 -3.34 -2.02 -3.25
N PHE A 139 -3.41 -0.79 -3.76
CA PHE A 139 -3.38 0.43 -2.96
C PHE A 139 -4.57 1.34 -3.25
N GLU A 140 -5.26 1.80 -2.20
CA GLU A 140 -6.40 2.70 -2.30
C GLU A 140 -6.21 3.97 -1.46
N VAL A 141 -6.74 5.08 -1.94
CA VAL A 141 -6.96 6.32 -1.19
C VAL A 141 -8.45 6.51 -0.99
N ARG A 142 -8.91 6.49 0.25
CA ARG A 142 -10.33 6.57 0.60
C ARG A 142 -10.68 7.93 1.16
N ALA A 143 -11.71 8.56 0.61
CA ALA A 143 -12.29 9.83 1.06
C ALA A 143 -13.53 9.63 1.96
N ALA A 144 -13.86 8.40 2.30
CA ALA A 144 -14.96 8.03 3.18
C ALA A 144 -14.55 6.88 4.11
N LYS A 145 -15.17 6.84 5.29
CA LYS A 145 -14.99 5.74 6.25
C LYS A 145 -15.73 4.51 5.75
N LEU A 146 -14.97 3.47 5.38
CA LEU A 146 -15.46 2.22 4.79
C LEU A 146 -14.80 1.03 5.50
N PRO A 147 -15.49 -0.14 5.59
CA PRO A 147 -14.87 -1.38 6.04
C PRO A 147 -13.60 -1.70 5.27
N ALA A 148 -12.63 -2.35 5.90
CA ALA A 148 -11.36 -2.67 5.25
C ALA A 148 -11.51 -3.60 4.04
N ASP A 149 -12.52 -4.46 4.05
CA ASP A 149 -12.85 -5.38 2.96
C ASP A 149 -13.93 -4.84 1.99
N HIS A 150 -14.24 -3.54 2.08
CA HIS A 150 -15.21 -2.91 1.17
C HIS A 150 -14.67 -2.95 -0.27
N TRP A 151 -15.44 -3.57 -1.17
CA TRP A 151 -15.16 -3.63 -2.59
C TRP A 151 -16.36 -3.05 -3.36
N PRO A 152 -16.26 -1.85 -3.92
CA PRO A 152 -17.30 -1.28 -4.76
C PRO A 152 -17.32 -1.99 -6.11
N ARG A 153 -18.53 -2.20 -6.65
CA ARG A 153 -18.70 -2.92 -7.93
C ARG A 153 -18.88 -2.00 -9.12
N THR A 154 -19.30 -0.77 -8.86
CA THR A 154 -19.66 0.19 -9.92
C THR A 154 -18.89 1.49 -9.76
N ARG A 155 -18.78 2.23 -10.86
CA ARG A 155 -18.18 3.55 -10.90
C ARG A 155 -18.85 4.54 -9.92
N GLU A 156 -20.18 4.49 -9.80
CA GLU A 156 -20.95 5.34 -8.89
C GLU A 156 -20.62 5.05 -7.43
N ALA A 157 -20.41 3.77 -7.10
CA ALA A 157 -20.02 3.36 -5.75
C ALA A 157 -18.57 3.82 -5.38
N ILE A 158 -17.72 4.02 -6.37
CA ILE A 158 -16.35 4.53 -6.21
C ILE A 158 -16.34 6.06 -6.10
N THR A 159 -17.09 6.73 -6.99
CA THR A 159 -17.08 8.19 -7.08
C THR A 159 -17.48 8.85 -5.76
N GLY A 160 -16.67 9.81 -5.31
CA GLY A 160 -16.87 10.53 -4.05
C GLY A 160 -16.47 9.78 -2.78
N ARG A 161 -16.14 8.48 -2.86
CA ARG A 161 -15.69 7.68 -1.72
C ARG A 161 -14.22 7.29 -1.81
N TYR A 162 -13.71 7.23 -3.02
CA TYR A 162 -12.31 6.92 -3.34
C TYR A 162 -11.71 8.05 -4.17
N LEU A 163 -10.43 8.23 -4.06
CA LEU A 163 -9.65 9.17 -4.86
C LEU A 163 -8.72 8.38 -5.77
N ASP A 164 -8.42 8.94 -6.94
CA ASP A 164 -7.36 8.41 -7.79
C ASP A 164 -6.02 8.48 -7.02
N PRO A 165 -5.41 7.32 -6.67
CA PRO A 165 -4.20 7.32 -5.88
C PRO A 165 -3.02 7.97 -6.58
N VAL A 166 -2.90 7.85 -7.90
CA VAL A 166 -1.81 8.48 -8.67
C VAL A 166 -1.95 10.00 -8.59
N ALA A 167 -3.14 10.52 -8.92
CA ALA A 167 -3.41 11.96 -8.86
C ALA A 167 -3.22 12.51 -7.44
N PHE A 168 -3.64 11.76 -6.41
CA PHE A 168 -3.44 12.14 -5.01
C PHE A 168 -1.95 12.20 -4.64
N LEU A 169 -1.18 11.16 -4.96
CA LEU A 169 0.24 11.08 -4.66
C LEU A 169 1.04 12.13 -5.43
N GLU A 170 0.68 12.41 -6.68
CA GLU A 170 1.31 13.47 -7.48
C GLU A 170 1.03 14.86 -6.94
N LYS A 171 -0.21 15.11 -6.52
CA LYS A 171 -0.60 16.42 -5.96
C LYS A 171 0.07 16.72 -4.62
N HIS A 172 0.24 15.71 -3.77
CA HIS A 172 0.64 15.89 -2.38
C HIS A 172 2.03 15.35 -2.05
N GLY A 173 2.67 14.62 -2.99
CA GLY A 173 4.00 14.07 -2.82
C GLY A 173 5.08 15.16 -2.91
N ASP A 174 6.02 15.13 -1.99
CA ASP A 174 7.23 15.98 -2.06
C ASP A 174 8.38 15.20 -2.73
N TYR A 175 8.47 15.33 -4.05
CA TYR A 175 9.49 14.63 -4.86
C TYR A 175 10.90 15.24 -4.76
N ARG A 176 11.05 16.39 -4.12
CA ARG A 176 12.32 17.14 -4.11
C ARG A 176 13.20 16.80 -2.92
N ARG A 177 12.67 16.16 -1.88
CA ARG A 177 13.45 15.79 -0.70
C ARG A 177 13.73 14.30 -0.70
N ARG A 178 15.02 13.94 -0.79
CA ARG A 178 15.48 12.59 -0.46
C ARG A 178 14.99 12.24 0.94
N TYR A 179 14.55 11.02 1.11
CA TYR A 179 14.07 10.52 2.39
C TYR A 179 15.18 10.60 3.43
N ALA A 180 15.18 11.64 4.27
CA ALA A 180 15.97 11.66 5.47
C ALA A 180 15.15 11.00 6.59
N PHE A 181 15.36 9.71 6.81
CA PHE A 181 14.75 9.02 7.94
C PHE A 181 15.63 9.16 9.16
N PRO A 182 15.06 9.50 10.34
CA PRO A 182 15.75 9.21 11.57
C PRO A 182 15.81 7.69 11.72
N ALA A 183 17.03 7.17 11.86
CA ALA A 183 17.40 5.80 12.22
C ALA A 183 16.47 4.67 11.80
N ALA A 184 17.00 3.72 11.05
CA ALA A 184 16.31 2.49 10.66
C ALA A 184 15.54 1.87 11.83
N ARG A 185 14.22 1.73 11.70
CA ARG A 185 13.41 0.98 12.67
C ARG A 185 13.65 -0.50 12.40
N LEU A 186 14.04 -1.23 13.44
CA LEU A 186 14.13 -2.67 13.39
C LEU A 186 12.71 -3.23 13.40
N VAL A 187 12.36 -3.98 12.37
CA VAL A 187 11.06 -4.65 12.26
C VAL A 187 11.29 -6.14 12.45
N PRO A 188 10.66 -6.77 13.46
CA PRO A 188 10.76 -8.21 13.63
C PRO A 188 10.04 -8.93 12.47
N ASP A 189 10.79 -9.80 11.79
CA ASP A 189 10.20 -10.81 10.93
C ASP A 189 9.56 -11.91 11.79
N THR A 190 8.46 -12.49 11.34
CA THR A 190 7.78 -13.62 11.97
C THR A 190 8.63 -14.89 12.06
N GLY A 191 9.82 -14.90 11.45
CA GLY A 191 10.84 -15.94 11.52
C GLY A 191 12.11 -15.55 12.27
N ALA A 192 12.07 -14.60 13.22
CA ALA A 192 13.20 -14.12 14.01
C ALA A 192 14.31 -13.42 13.19
N LYS A 193 14.00 -12.91 11.99
CA LYS A 193 14.90 -12.04 11.24
C LYS A 193 14.46 -10.60 11.39
N LEU A 194 15.42 -9.71 11.67
CA LEU A 194 15.19 -8.28 11.70
C LEU A 194 15.52 -7.69 10.33
N TRP A 195 14.56 -6.96 9.75
CA TRP A 195 14.76 -6.23 8.51
C TRP A 195 15.15 -4.79 8.85
N VAL A 196 16.29 -4.35 8.37
CA VAL A 196 16.67 -2.94 8.36
C VAL A 196 16.53 -2.46 6.93
N VAL A 197 15.50 -1.68 6.66
CA VAL A 197 15.34 -1.07 5.35
C VAL A 197 16.21 0.17 5.30
N ASN A 198 17.31 0.12 4.53
CA ASN A 198 18.06 1.32 4.20
C ASN A 198 17.30 2.05 3.09
N MET A 199 16.65 3.14 3.47
CA MET A 199 15.81 3.91 2.55
C MET A 199 16.65 4.80 1.60
N ASP A 200 17.95 4.93 1.82
CA ASP A 200 18.86 5.63 0.91
C ASP A 200 19.36 4.71 -0.22
N ASP A 201 19.30 3.39 0.00
CA ASP A 201 19.67 2.38 -0.99
C ASP A 201 18.80 1.11 -0.79
N PRO A 202 17.65 1.00 -1.50
CA PRO A 202 16.74 -0.13 -1.34
C PRO A 202 17.32 -1.48 -1.80
N ALA A 203 18.42 -1.48 -2.56
CA ALA A 203 19.16 -2.72 -2.86
C ALA A 203 19.93 -3.24 -1.63
N LYS A 204 20.05 -2.44 -0.58
CA LYS A 204 20.72 -2.79 0.68
C LYS A 204 19.70 -3.01 1.80
N VAL A 205 18.92 -4.05 1.66
CA VAL A 205 18.16 -4.60 2.79
C VAL A 205 19.14 -5.41 3.66
N TRP A 206 19.42 -4.91 4.85
CA TRP A 206 20.29 -5.61 5.79
C TRP A 206 19.47 -6.58 6.64
N LEU A 207 19.78 -7.87 6.51
CA LEU A 207 19.26 -8.91 7.40
C LEU A 207 20.18 -8.97 8.63
N ARG A 208 19.69 -8.63 9.82
CA ARG A 208 20.34 -9.03 11.07
C ARG A 208 19.56 -10.18 11.68
N GLY A 209 20.22 -11.32 11.80
CA GLY A 209 19.74 -12.44 12.60
C GLY A 209 19.79 -12.13 14.10
N PRO A 210 19.08 -12.89 14.96
CA PRO A 210 19.22 -12.79 16.40
C PRO A 210 20.65 -13.19 16.80
N GLY A 211 21.36 -12.30 17.45
CA GLY A 211 22.66 -12.61 18.05
C GLY A 211 23.83 -11.70 17.68
N VAL A 212 23.65 -10.38 17.61
CA VAL A 212 24.72 -9.38 17.80
C VAL A 212 24.19 -8.23 18.64
#